data_a7c6ee38f4ed841b0bf9f1d181da255d
#
_entry.id   a7c6ee38f4ed841b0bf9f1d181da255d
#
_cell.length_a   1.000
_cell.length_b   1.000
_cell.length_c   1.000
_cell.angle_alpha   90.00
_cell.angle_beta   90.00
_cell.angle_gamma   90.00
#
_symmetry.space_group_name_H-M   'P 1'
#
loop_
_entity.id
_entity.type
_entity.pdbx_description
1 polymer ?
#
loop_
_entity_poly.entity_id
_entity_poly.type
_entity_poly.pdbx_seq_one_letter_code
_entity_poly.pdbx_strand_id
1 'polypeptide(L)'
;MARIAGIDLPNEKRVEIGLTYIYGIGKTTATEILKETKINPDTRVKDLTEDEVGKIRAYIEKNCVVEGDLQREVSLNIKRLQEIGCYRGIRHRKGLPVRGQNTKQNARTRKGPKKTVSKSKKEK
;
A
#
# COMPACT_ATOMS: atom_id res chain seq x y z
N MET A 1 20.95 -7.10 -4.71
CA MET A 1 19.51 -6.90 -4.62
C MET A 1 19.18 -5.41 -4.75
N ALA A 2 18.26 -5.06 -5.64
CA ALA A 2 17.87 -3.66 -5.78
C ALA A 2 17.01 -3.21 -4.61
N ARG A 3 17.33 -2.09 -4.03
CA ARG A 3 16.58 -1.53 -2.90
C ARG A 3 16.12 -0.12 -3.26
N ILE A 4 14.81 0.08 -3.27
CA ILE A 4 14.17 1.35 -3.62
C ILE A 4 13.16 1.70 -2.54
N ALA A 5 13.17 2.96 -2.10
CA ALA A 5 12.28 3.45 -1.05
C ALA A 5 12.36 2.63 0.25
N GLY A 6 13.52 2.06 0.54
CA GLY A 6 13.72 1.22 1.72
C GLY A 6 13.25 -0.22 1.58
N ILE A 7 12.76 -0.61 0.42
CA ILE A 7 12.23 -1.95 0.18
C ILE A 7 13.16 -2.72 -0.76
N ASP A 8 13.50 -3.96 -0.38
CA ASP A 8 14.26 -4.86 -1.22
C ASP A 8 13.34 -5.50 -2.26
N LEU A 9 13.65 -5.29 -3.53
CA LEU A 9 12.82 -5.83 -4.60
C LEU A 9 13.21 -7.28 -4.90
N PRO A 10 12.24 -8.15 -5.25
CA PRO A 10 12.54 -9.54 -5.58
C PRO A 10 13.33 -9.63 -6.88
N ASN A 11 14.50 -10.29 -6.82
CA ASN A 11 15.43 -10.35 -7.95
C ASN A 11 14.89 -11.09 -9.17
N GLU A 12 14.05 -12.10 -8.95
CA GLU A 12 13.56 -12.97 -10.01
C GLU A 12 12.34 -12.42 -10.76
N LYS A 13 11.73 -11.38 -10.25
CA LYS A 13 10.56 -10.75 -10.87
C LYS A 13 10.99 -9.71 -11.90
N ARG A 14 10.13 -9.49 -12.91
CA ARG A 14 10.35 -8.38 -13.85
C ARG A 14 10.27 -7.07 -13.05
N VAL A 15 11.00 -6.06 -13.52
CA VAL A 15 11.05 -4.78 -12.82
C VAL A 15 9.65 -4.16 -12.67
N GLU A 16 8.79 -4.32 -13.67
CA GLU A 16 7.40 -3.84 -13.60
C GLU A 16 6.65 -4.44 -12.41
N ILE A 17 6.81 -5.74 -12.20
CA ILE A 17 6.16 -6.43 -11.08
C ILE A 17 6.88 -6.14 -9.76
N GLY A 18 8.21 -6.09 -9.78
CA GLY A 18 9.00 -5.79 -8.58
C GLY A 18 8.65 -4.44 -7.97
N LEU A 19 8.44 -3.42 -8.80
CA LEU A 19 8.08 -2.09 -8.30
C LEU A 19 6.74 -2.08 -7.55
N THR A 20 5.82 -2.98 -7.88
CA THR A 20 4.52 -3.04 -7.18
C THR A 20 4.64 -3.51 -5.73
N TYR A 21 5.80 -4.03 -5.32
CA TYR A 21 6.04 -4.41 -3.94
C TYR A 21 6.23 -3.19 -3.02
N ILE A 22 6.44 -2.01 -3.62
CA ILE A 22 6.54 -0.77 -2.86
C ILE A 22 5.13 -0.26 -2.55
N TYR A 23 4.86 0.05 -1.29
CA TYR A 23 3.56 0.57 -0.89
C TYR A 23 3.29 1.92 -1.58
N GLY A 24 2.21 2.00 -2.31
CA GLY A 24 1.84 3.19 -3.07
C GLY A 24 2.12 3.08 -4.57
N ILE A 25 2.80 2.03 -5.02
CA ILE A 25 3.05 1.80 -6.44
C ILE A 25 2.27 0.58 -6.91
N GLY A 26 1.30 0.79 -7.78
CA GLY A 26 0.57 -0.28 -8.44
C GLY A 26 1.10 -0.52 -9.84
N LYS A 27 0.46 -1.41 -10.59
CA LYS A 27 0.88 -1.77 -11.95
C LYS A 27 0.93 -0.56 -12.88
N THR A 28 -0.06 0.31 -12.85
CA THR A 28 -0.13 1.50 -13.69
C THR A 28 1.00 2.47 -13.39
N THR A 29 1.23 2.74 -12.11
CA THR A 29 2.31 3.62 -11.67
C THR A 29 3.67 3.05 -12.05
N ALA A 30 3.87 1.74 -11.87
CA ALA A 30 5.10 1.07 -12.25
C ALA A 30 5.36 1.21 -13.76
N THR A 31 4.33 1.03 -14.58
CA THR A 31 4.44 1.19 -16.02
C THR A 31 4.84 2.62 -16.40
N GLU A 32 4.24 3.61 -15.76
CA GLU A 32 4.58 5.02 -15.99
C GLU A 32 6.02 5.33 -15.61
N ILE A 33 6.47 4.82 -14.48
CA ILE A 33 7.85 5.01 -14.01
C ILE A 33 8.84 4.49 -15.05
N LEU A 34 8.62 3.27 -15.53
CA LEU A 34 9.50 2.64 -16.50
C LEU A 34 9.48 3.36 -17.85
N LYS A 35 8.32 3.85 -18.25
CA LYS A 35 8.19 4.63 -19.48
C LYS A 35 8.97 5.93 -19.42
N GLU A 36 8.85 6.66 -18.32
CA GLU A 36 9.54 7.94 -18.13
C GLU A 36 11.04 7.78 -17.97
N THR A 37 11.48 6.70 -17.31
CA THR A 37 12.92 6.42 -17.15
C THR A 37 13.51 5.65 -18.32
N LYS A 38 12.69 5.27 -19.31
CA LYS A 38 13.10 4.56 -20.52
C LYS A 38 13.78 3.23 -20.24
N ILE A 39 13.24 2.48 -19.29
CA ILE A 39 13.71 1.17 -18.91
C ILE A 39 12.75 0.11 -19.46
N ASN A 40 13.32 -0.99 -19.99
CA ASN A 40 12.50 -2.09 -20.48
C ASN A 40 11.74 -2.75 -19.32
N PRO A 41 10.40 -2.79 -19.35
CA PRO A 41 9.62 -3.38 -18.25
C PRO A 41 9.81 -4.88 -18.08
N ASP A 42 10.33 -5.58 -19.10
CA ASP A 42 10.57 -7.02 -19.02
C ASP A 42 11.92 -7.38 -18.41
N THR A 43 12.77 -6.39 -18.11
CA THR A 43 14.04 -6.60 -17.45
C THR A 43 13.82 -7.15 -16.04
N ARG A 44 14.53 -8.22 -15.68
CA ARG A 44 14.48 -8.74 -14.31
C ARG A 44 15.16 -7.79 -13.36
N VAL A 45 14.68 -7.74 -12.11
CA VAL A 45 15.25 -6.84 -11.10
C VAL A 45 16.75 -7.09 -10.92
N LYS A 46 17.17 -8.35 -10.95
CA LYS A 46 18.58 -8.70 -10.80
C LYS A 46 19.48 -8.20 -11.95
N ASP A 47 18.88 -7.94 -13.10
CA ASP A 47 19.61 -7.48 -14.29
C ASP A 47 19.65 -5.97 -14.43
N LEU A 48 19.05 -5.23 -13.49
CA LEU A 48 19.09 -3.78 -13.49
C LEU A 48 20.48 -3.25 -13.17
N THR A 49 20.91 -2.24 -13.92
CA THR A 49 22.17 -1.55 -13.63
C THR A 49 21.95 -0.53 -12.51
N GLU A 50 23.02 -0.11 -11.86
CA GLU A 50 22.94 0.90 -10.81
C GLU A 50 22.39 2.22 -11.34
N ASP A 51 22.72 2.57 -12.57
CA ASP A 51 22.20 3.78 -13.21
C ASP A 51 20.70 3.72 -13.38
N GLU A 52 20.17 2.56 -13.80
CA GLU A 52 18.74 2.36 -13.96
C GLU A 52 18.02 2.41 -12.63
N VAL A 53 18.57 1.78 -11.60
CA VAL A 53 18.02 1.83 -10.24
C VAL A 53 18.02 3.27 -9.73
N GLY A 54 19.09 4.01 -9.98
CA GLY A 54 19.19 5.43 -9.60
C GLY A 54 18.14 6.30 -10.25
N LYS A 55 17.86 6.06 -11.55
CA LYS A 55 16.83 6.80 -12.28
C LYS A 55 15.44 6.53 -11.72
N ILE A 56 15.14 5.27 -11.42
CA ILE A 56 13.86 4.87 -10.83
C ILE A 56 13.71 5.52 -9.46
N ARG A 57 14.74 5.45 -8.65
CA ARG A 57 14.75 6.04 -7.31
C ARG A 57 14.51 7.53 -7.34
N ALA A 58 15.20 8.25 -8.23
CA ALA A 58 15.04 9.69 -8.39
C ALA A 58 13.62 10.06 -8.84
N TYR A 59 13.05 9.32 -9.78
CA TYR A 59 11.69 9.55 -10.24
C TYR A 59 10.67 9.37 -9.12
N ILE A 60 10.82 8.31 -8.34
CA ILE A 60 9.91 8.03 -7.23
C ILE A 60 9.97 9.13 -6.18
N GLU A 61 11.16 9.56 -5.80
CA GLU A 61 11.33 10.64 -4.81
C GLU A 61 10.70 11.95 -5.27
N LYS A 62 10.75 12.22 -6.57
CA LYS A 62 10.26 13.48 -7.12
C LYS A 62 8.74 13.47 -7.38
N ASN A 63 8.19 12.36 -7.83
CA ASN A 63 6.83 12.32 -8.37
C ASN A 63 5.85 11.44 -7.61
N CYS A 64 6.31 10.62 -6.67
CA CYS A 64 5.45 9.66 -5.99
C CYS A 64 5.54 9.81 -4.47
N VAL A 65 4.39 9.60 -3.81
CA VAL A 65 4.34 9.47 -2.35
C VAL A 65 4.19 8.00 -2.06
N VAL A 66 5.18 7.40 -1.39
CA VAL A 66 5.23 5.96 -1.16
C VAL A 66 5.64 5.63 0.27
N GLU A 67 5.44 4.38 0.66
CA GLU A 67 5.85 3.80 1.94
C GLU A 67 5.44 4.64 3.14
N GLY A 68 6.37 4.97 4.03
CA GLY A 68 6.07 5.68 5.27
C GLY A 68 5.37 7.02 5.05
N ASP A 69 5.76 7.76 4.02
CA ASP A 69 5.14 9.06 3.72
C ASP A 69 3.68 8.88 3.31
N LEU A 70 3.38 7.89 2.48
CA LEU A 70 2.02 7.60 2.08
C LEU A 70 1.19 7.08 3.26
N GLN A 71 1.75 6.20 4.07
CA GLN A 71 1.07 5.68 5.26
C GLN A 71 0.73 6.81 6.21
N ARG A 72 1.64 7.75 6.39
CA ARG A 72 1.42 8.93 7.23
C ARG A 72 0.29 9.79 6.67
N GLU A 73 0.29 10.03 5.36
CA GLU A 73 -0.75 10.81 4.71
C GLU A 73 -2.13 10.18 4.88
N VAL A 74 -2.24 8.86 4.65
CA VAL A 74 -3.50 8.14 4.82
C VAL A 74 -3.97 8.23 6.28
N SER A 75 -3.06 8.03 7.24
CA SER A 75 -3.39 8.11 8.66
C SER A 75 -3.89 9.49 9.05
N LEU A 76 -3.25 10.55 8.54
CA LEU A 76 -3.67 11.92 8.79
C LEU A 76 -5.04 12.21 8.19
N ASN A 77 -5.30 11.70 6.98
CA ASN A 77 -6.60 11.87 6.34
C ASN A 77 -7.72 11.20 7.13
N ILE A 78 -7.48 9.99 7.62
CA ILE A 78 -8.46 9.29 8.46
C ILE A 78 -8.68 10.04 9.76
N LYS A 79 -7.63 10.50 10.40
CA LYS A 79 -7.72 11.28 11.64
C LYS A 79 -8.55 12.55 11.43
N ARG A 80 -8.32 13.23 10.31
CA ARG A 80 -9.09 14.43 9.95
C ARG A 80 -10.57 14.12 9.83
N LEU A 81 -10.93 13.01 9.15
CA LEU A 81 -12.32 12.60 9.03
C LEU A 81 -12.95 12.33 10.38
N GLN A 82 -12.20 11.73 11.30
CA GLN A 82 -12.69 11.46 12.66
C GLN A 82 -12.89 12.75 13.45
N GLU A 83 -11.98 13.71 13.31
CA GLU A 83 -12.06 15.00 14.02
C GLU A 83 -13.22 15.86 13.53
N ILE A 84 -13.50 15.82 12.22
CA ILE A 84 -14.64 16.54 11.64
C ILE A 84 -15.97 15.95 12.14
N GLY A 85 -15.97 14.67 12.49
CA GLY A 85 -17.19 13.98 12.95
C GLY A 85 -18.14 13.59 11.84
N CYS A 86 -17.64 13.47 10.59
CA CYS A 86 -18.48 13.04 9.49
C CYS A 86 -18.75 11.53 9.57
N TYR A 87 -19.70 11.06 8.77
CA TYR A 87 -20.08 9.64 8.78
C TYR A 87 -18.89 8.72 8.53
N ARG A 88 -18.06 9.03 7.53
CA ARG A 88 -16.88 8.21 7.24
C ARG A 88 -15.93 8.16 8.43
N GLY A 89 -15.71 9.27 9.10
CA GLY A 89 -14.86 9.33 10.28
C GLY A 89 -15.38 8.49 11.43
N ILE A 90 -16.70 8.51 11.65
CA ILE A 90 -17.33 7.69 12.67
C ILE A 90 -17.15 6.20 12.36
N ARG A 91 -17.28 5.81 11.09
CA ARG A 91 -17.08 4.42 10.69
C ARG A 91 -15.64 3.97 10.93
N HIS A 92 -14.65 4.83 10.65
CA HIS A 92 -13.25 4.52 10.95
C HIS A 92 -13.01 4.38 12.45
N ARG A 93 -13.61 5.26 13.26
CA ARG A 93 -13.47 5.21 14.71
C ARG A 93 -13.99 3.89 15.28
N LYS A 94 -15.12 3.43 14.77
CA LYS A 94 -15.75 2.19 15.22
C LYS A 94 -15.15 0.93 14.58
N GLY A 95 -14.23 1.06 13.64
CA GLY A 95 -13.66 -0.08 12.93
C GLY A 95 -14.64 -0.79 12.02
N LEU A 96 -15.59 -0.06 11.44
CA LEU A 96 -16.62 -0.60 10.57
C LEU A 96 -16.37 -0.24 9.10
N PRO A 97 -16.95 -1.00 8.14
CA PRO A 97 -16.84 -0.64 6.72
C PRO A 97 -17.34 0.78 6.45
N VAL A 98 -16.61 1.49 5.60
CA VAL A 98 -16.82 2.91 5.35
C VAL A 98 -17.69 3.17 4.12
N ARG A 99 -17.73 2.21 3.18
CA ARG A 99 -18.40 2.38 1.88
C ARG A 99 -19.75 1.71 1.78
N GLY A 100 -20.46 1.61 2.89
CA GLY A 100 -21.84 1.09 2.89
C GLY A 100 -21.99 -0.42 2.81
N GLN A 101 -20.92 -1.16 3.05
CA GLN A 101 -20.99 -2.62 3.04
C GLN A 101 -21.86 -3.13 4.19
N ASN A 102 -22.48 -4.28 3.97
CA ASN A 102 -23.28 -4.94 4.98
C ASN A 102 -22.38 -5.42 6.13
N THR A 103 -22.74 -5.07 7.37
CA THR A 103 -21.96 -5.40 8.55
C THR A 103 -22.51 -6.59 9.34
N LYS A 104 -23.74 -6.98 9.09
CA LYS A 104 -24.41 -8.02 9.87
C LYS A 104 -23.84 -9.41 9.60
N GLN A 105 -23.50 -9.73 8.37
CA GLN A 105 -23.05 -11.05 7.94
C GLN A 105 -21.57 -11.13 7.61
N ASN A 106 -21.02 -10.07 7.05
CA ASN A 106 -19.67 -10.01 6.52
C ASN A 106 -18.88 -8.86 7.14
N ALA A 107 -17.96 -8.25 6.42
CA ALA A 107 -17.12 -7.14 6.85
C ALA A 107 -15.96 -7.60 7.74
N ARG A 108 -15.44 -8.82 7.50
CA ARG A 108 -14.37 -9.38 8.33
C ARG A 108 -13.04 -8.65 8.19
N THR A 109 -12.80 -8.03 7.05
CA THR A 109 -11.58 -7.25 6.85
C THR A 109 -11.45 -6.12 7.86
N ARG A 110 -12.56 -5.44 8.16
CA ARG A 110 -12.58 -4.33 9.14
C ARG A 110 -12.86 -4.81 10.55
N LYS A 111 -13.79 -5.75 10.71
CA LYS A 111 -14.21 -6.23 12.02
C LYS A 111 -13.30 -7.32 12.59
N GLY A 112 -12.49 -7.94 11.74
CA GLY A 112 -11.63 -9.03 12.14
C GLY A 112 -12.33 -10.39 12.14
N PRO A 113 -11.64 -11.42 12.62
CA PRO A 113 -12.19 -12.78 12.65
C PRO A 113 -13.47 -12.87 13.48
N LYS A 114 -14.31 -13.82 13.12
CA LYS A 114 -15.57 -14.05 13.81
C LYS A 114 -15.33 -14.48 15.27
N LYS A 115 -16.00 -13.84 16.21
CA LYS A 115 -15.90 -14.15 17.64
C LYS A 115 -17.23 -14.58 18.19
N THR A 116 -17.21 -15.59 19.06
CA THR A 116 -18.40 -16.03 19.77
C THR A 116 -18.33 -15.60 21.24
N VAL A 117 -19.49 -15.30 21.83
CA VAL A 117 -19.57 -14.86 23.23
C VAL A 117 -19.04 -15.94 24.18
N SER A 118 -19.42 -17.21 23.96
CA SER A 118 -18.99 -18.33 24.80
C SER A 118 -17.47 -18.52 24.75
N LYS A 119 -16.83 -18.35 23.58
CA LYS A 119 -15.39 -18.47 23.45
C LYS A 119 -14.68 -17.34 24.19
N SER A 120 -15.20 -16.12 24.09
CA SER A 120 -14.64 -14.98 24.81
C SER A 120 -14.66 -15.18 26.32
N LYS A 121 -15.71 -15.76 26.87
CA LYS A 121 -15.81 -16.04 28.28
C LYS A 121 -14.82 -17.13 28.72
N LYS A 122 -14.57 -18.14 27.90
CA LYS A 122 -13.61 -19.20 28.20
C LYS A 122 -12.17 -18.70 28.22
N GLU A 123 -11.85 -17.68 27.45
CA GLU A 123 -10.50 -17.14 27.38
C GLU A 123 -10.15 -16.25 28.58
N LYS A 124 -11.13 -15.90 29.35
CA LYS A 124 -10.93 -15.17 30.60
C LYS A 124 -10.74 -16.11 31.76
#